data_f0e83da306e0d7bb47c2cbda1c502c2d
#
_entry.id   f0e83da306e0d7bb47c2cbda1c502c2d
#
_cell.length_a   1.000
_cell.length_b   1.000
_cell.length_c   1.000
_cell.angle_alpha   90.00
_cell.angle_beta   90.00
_cell.angle_gamma   90.00
#
_symmetry.space_group_name_H-M   'P 1'
#
loop_
_entity.id
_entity.type
_entity.pdbx_description
1 polymer ?
#
loop_
_entity_poly.entity_id
_entity_poly.type
_entity_poly.pdbx_seq_one_letter_code
_entity_poly.pdbx_strand_id
1 'polypeptide(L)'
;MSNKVIHAFYNDDDILMDAVKKVKGAHHHIDEVFTPFPVHGLDKALGLAPTRLAITAFIFGLIGLSFAIWMTNYMMIDNWPQDIGGKPNFSWVENMPAFVPIMFELTVFFAAHLMCITFFMRSRLWPFKEAENPDVRTTDDHFLM
;
A
#
# COMPACT_ATOMS: atom_id res chain seq x y z
N MET A 1 -7.32 22.34 -27.24
CA MET A 1 -8.76 22.00 -27.17
C MET A 1 -9.10 21.88 -25.70
N SER A 2 -10.07 22.69 -25.21
CA SER A 2 -10.52 22.57 -23.82
C SER A 2 -11.31 21.26 -23.69
N ASN A 3 -10.77 20.28 -22.99
CA ASN A 3 -11.53 19.08 -22.62
C ASN A 3 -12.62 19.54 -21.65
N LYS A 4 -13.87 19.43 -22.05
CA LYS A 4 -15.01 19.65 -21.17
C LYS A 4 -15.19 18.38 -20.36
N VAL A 5 -15.12 18.49 -19.04
CA VAL A 5 -15.42 17.42 -18.08
C VAL A 5 -16.83 17.67 -17.54
N ILE A 6 -17.63 16.63 -17.44
CA ILE A 6 -18.98 16.66 -16.88
C ILE A 6 -18.90 16.06 -15.50
N HIS A 7 -19.29 16.80 -14.48
CA HIS A 7 -19.39 16.33 -13.11
C HIS A 7 -20.82 15.94 -12.80
N ALA A 8 -21.04 14.65 -12.53
CA ALA A 8 -22.34 14.13 -12.16
C ALA A 8 -22.37 13.75 -10.68
N PHE A 9 -23.25 14.38 -9.91
CA PHE A 9 -23.41 14.16 -8.48
C PHE A 9 -24.55 13.18 -8.19
N TYR A 10 -24.31 12.31 -7.22
CA TYR A 10 -25.26 11.31 -6.75
C TYR A 10 -25.30 11.33 -5.21
N ASN A 11 -26.46 11.01 -4.63
CA ASN A 11 -26.66 10.99 -3.18
C ASN A 11 -26.70 9.56 -2.63
N ASP A 12 -26.54 8.57 -3.51
CA ASP A 12 -26.71 7.16 -3.16
C ASP A 12 -25.73 6.30 -3.97
N ASP A 13 -25.15 5.28 -3.33
CA ASP A 13 -24.17 4.40 -3.94
C ASP A 13 -24.77 3.46 -4.99
N ASP A 14 -26.01 2.99 -4.79
CA ASP A 14 -26.70 2.14 -5.77
C ASP A 14 -27.00 2.92 -7.07
N ILE A 15 -27.40 4.19 -6.93
CA ILE A 15 -27.65 5.08 -8.08
C ILE A 15 -26.34 5.36 -8.83
N LEU A 16 -25.25 5.61 -8.12
CA LEU A 16 -23.92 5.74 -8.71
C LEU A 16 -23.52 4.48 -9.48
N MET A 17 -23.68 3.30 -8.86
CA MET A 17 -23.33 2.02 -9.48
C MET A 17 -24.10 1.76 -10.78
N ASP A 18 -25.40 2.08 -10.80
CA ASP A 18 -26.21 1.94 -12.01
C ASP A 18 -25.83 2.96 -13.08
N ALA A 19 -25.48 4.19 -12.68
CA ALA A 19 -24.97 5.19 -13.60
C ALA A 19 -23.63 4.77 -14.25
N VAL A 20 -22.68 4.27 -13.44
CA VAL A 20 -21.39 3.75 -13.93
C VAL A 20 -21.59 2.63 -14.96
N LYS A 21 -22.48 1.67 -14.67
CA LYS A 21 -22.79 0.58 -15.61
C LYS A 21 -23.37 1.10 -16.92
N LYS A 22 -24.29 2.07 -16.86
CA LYS A 22 -24.93 2.67 -18.04
C LYS A 22 -23.92 3.45 -18.89
N VAL A 23 -23.09 4.28 -18.28
CA VAL A 23 -22.07 5.09 -18.97
C VAL A 23 -21.04 4.20 -19.64
N LYS A 24 -20.57 3.16 -18.94
CA LYS A 24 -19.67 2.17 -19.54
C LYS A 24 -20.34 1.33 -20.64
N GLY A 25 -21.59 0.94 -20.46
CA GLY A 25 -22.37 0.25 -21.49
C GLY A 25 -22.55 1.09 -22.76
N ALA A 26 -22.60 2.40 -22.63
CA ALA A 26 -22.60 3.35 -23.75
C ALA A 26 -21.20 3.65 -24.34
N HIS A 27 -20.17 2.95 -23.87
CA HIS A 27 -18.75 3.13 -24.27
C HIS A 27 -18.19 4.53 -24.03
N HIS A 28 -18.72 5.27 -23.07
CA HIS A 28 -18.12 6.53 -22.63
C HIS A 28 -16.99 6.28 -21.62
N HIS A 29 -15.99 7.15 -21.67
CA HIS A 29 -14.88 7.12 -20.74
C HIS A 29 -15.28 7.80 -19.43
N ILE A 30 -14.97 7.17 -18.30
CA ILE A 30 -15.08 7.74 -16.97
C ILE A 30 -13.65 8.04 -16.55
N ASP A 31 -13.34 9.31 -16.27
CA ASP A 31 -12.01 9.73 -15.86
C ASP A 31 -11.73 9.30 -14.43
N GLU A 32 -12.56 9.75 -13.49
CA GLU A 32 -12.43 9.43 -12.07
C GLU A 32 -13.80 9.35 -11.40
N VAL A 33 -13.86 8.64 -10.27
CA VAL A 33 -15.03 8.58 -9.40
C VAL A 33 -14.60 8.83 -7.97
N PHE A 34 -15.22 9.82 -7.33
CA PHE A 34 -14.96 10.19 -5.94
C PHE A 34 -16.12 9.74 -5.07
N THR A 35 -15.81 9.06 -3.97
CA THR A 35 -16.82 8.53 -3.06
C THR A 35 -16.43 8.82 -1.61
N PRO A 36 -17.38 9.17 -0.72
CA PRO A 36 -17.11 9.46 0.68
C PRO A 36 -16.67 8.22 1.47
N PHE A 37 -17.05 7.03 0.99
CA PHE A 37 -16.65 5.75 1.55
C PHE A 37 -16.47 4.69 0.46
N PRO A 38 -15.77 3.58 0.73
CA PRO A 38 -15.57 2.52 -0.25
C PRO A 38 -16.89 1.87 -0.69
N VAL A 39 -17.23 1.98 -1.98
CA VAL A 39 -18.42 1.36 -2.57
C VAL A 39 -18.09 -0.04 -3.05
N HIS A 40 -18.79 -1.04 -2.55
CA HIS A 40 -18.52 -2.44 -2.86
C HIS A 40 -18.82 -2.76 -4.33
N GLY A 41 -17.82 -3.30 -5.04
CA GLY A 41 -17.95 -3.68 -6.44
C GLY A 41 -17.74 -2.55 -7.45
N LEU A 42 -17.52 -1.32 -7.02
CA LEU A 42 -17.24 -0.19 -7.90
C LEU A 42 -15.97 -0.41 -8.75
N ASP A 43 -14.92 -0.99 -8.16
CA ASP A 43 -13.68 -1.34 -8.88
C ASP A 43 -13.95 -2.28 -10.07
N LYS A 44 -14.83 -3.28 -9.86
CA LYS A 44 -15.22 -4.22 -10.92
C LYS A 44 -16.08 -3.53 -11.99
N ALA A 45 -17.01 -2.67 -11.57
CA ALA A 45 -17.85 -1.91 -12.50
C ALA A 45 -17.02 -0.95 -13.35
N LEU A 46 -16.01 -0.32 -12.76
CA LEU A 46 -15.01 0.51 -13.46
C LEU A 46 -14.00 -0.31 -14.26
N GLY A 47 -13.95 -1.63 -14.09
CA GLY A 47 -12.98 -2.50 -14.76
C GLY A 47 -11.54 -2.27 -14.32
N LEU A 48 -11.33 -1.84 -13.09
CA LEU A 48 -10.00 -1.62 -12.54
C LEU A 48 -9.31 -2.96 -12.24
N ALA A 49 -8.03 -3.04 -12.57
CA ALA A 49 -7.23 -4.21 -12.25
C ALA A 49 -6.90 -4.26 -10.74
N PRO A 50 -6.86 -5.46 -10.13
CA PRO A 50 -6.49 -5.60 -8.73
C PRO A 50 -5.09 -5.05 -8.47
N THR A 51 -4.91 -4.41 -7.34
CA THR A 51 -3.62 -3.82 -6.95
C THR A 51 -2.58 -4.90 -6.65
N ARG A 52 -1.33 -4.64 -7.03
CA ARG A 52 -0.17 -5.49 -6.72
C ARG A 52 0.55 -5.06 -5.44
N LEU A 53 -0.04 -4.18 -4.66
CA LEU A 53 0.61 -3.61 -3.47
C LEU A 53 0.95 -4.68 -2.43
N ALA A 54 0.11 -5.72 -2.30
CA ALA A 54 0.37 -6.86 -1.42
C ALA A 54 1.64 -7.63 -1.81
N ILE A 55 1.91 -7.78 -3.11
CA ILE A 55 3.13 -8.44 -3.61
C ILE A 55 4.36 -7.60 -3.29
N THR A 56 4.26 -6.28 -3.44
CA THR A 56 5.39 -5.39 -3.09
C THR A 56 5.71 -5.43 -1.60
N ALA A 57 4.69 -5.50 -0.72
CA ALA A 57 4.90 -5.68 0.72
C ALA A 57 5.65 -6.98 1.04
N PHE A 58 5.29 -8.09 0.38
CA PHE A 58 5.99 -9.36 0.54
C PHE A 58 7.47 -9.28 0.12
N ILE A 59 7.75 -8.66 -1.03
CA ILE A 59 9.12 -8.47 -1.53
C ILE A 59 9.94 -7.63 -0.53
N PHE A 60 9.37 -6.54 -0.02
CA PHE A 60 10.04 -5.70 0.98
C PHE A 60 10.27 -6.45 2.31
N GLY A 61 9.36 -7.34 2.70
CA GLY A 61 9.54 -8.22 3.84
C GLY A 61 10.73 -9.17 3.64
N LEU A 62 10.86 -9.77 2.45
CA LEU A 62 12.02 -10.63 2.13
C LEU A 62 13.35 -9.84 2.14
N ILE A 63 13.36 -8.60 1.68
CA ILE A 63 14.52 -7.72 1.77
C ILE A 63 14.88 -7.47 3.24
N GLY A 64 13.89 -7.14 4.07
CA GLY A 64 14.06 -6.94 5.51
C GLY A 64 14.61 -8.18 6.22
N LEU A 65 14.08 -9.36 5.90
CA LEU A 65 14.58 -10.63 6.43
C LEU A 65 16.03 -10.88 6.02
N SER A 66 16.36 -10.70 4.74
CA SER A 66 17.71 -10.90 4.23
C SER A 66 18.71 -9.95 4.89
N PHE A 67 18.30 -8.69 5.07
CA PHE A 67 19.09 -7.70 5.79
C PHE A 67 19.29 -8.07 7.26
N ALA A 68 18.26 -8.59 7.94
CA ALA A 68 18.36 -9.03 9.33
C ALA A 68 19.35 -10.19 9.50
N ILE A 69 19.31 -11.18 8.61
CA ILE A 69 20.22 -12.31 8.60
C ILE A 69 21.66 -11.82 8.39
N TRP A 70 21.88 -11.01 7.38
CA TRP A 70 23.20 -10.44 7.11
C TRP A 70 23.72 -9.61 8.29
N MET A 71 22.90 -8.70 8.82
CA MET A 71 23.28 -7.80 9.92
C MET A 71 23.60 -8.58 11.20
N THR A 72 22.78 -9.55 11.59
CA THR A 72 23.03 -10.35 12.80
C THR A 72 24.26 -11.22 12.66
N ASN A 73 24.50 -11.82 11.49
CA ASN A 73 25.71 -12.56 11.24
C ASN A 73 26.95 -11.66 11.34
N TYR A 74 26.94 -10.53 10.59
CA TYR A 74 28.06 -9.64 10.57
C TYR A 74 28.39 -9.05 11.96
N MET A 75 27.38 -8.53 12.67
CA MET A 75 27.61 -7.84 13.95
C MET A 75 27.96 -8.79 15.08
N MET A 76 27.31 -9.95 15.16
CA MET A 76 27.39 -10.82 16.32
C MET A 76 28.36 -11.99 16.17
N ILE A 77 28.75 -12.32 14.94
CA ILE A 77 29.63 -13.46 14.65
C ILE A 77 30.97 -12.98 14.06
N ASP A 78 30.92 -12.14 13.01
CA ASP A 78 32.13 -11.79 12.26
C ASP A 78 32.89 -10.60 12.88
N ASN A 79 32.19 -9.49 13.13
CA ASN A 79 32.83 -8.23 13.52
C ASN A 79 33.09 -8.16 15.04
N TRP A 80 32.14 -8.57 15.86
CA TRP A 80 32.24 -8.56 17.30
C TRP A 80 31.65 -9.82 17.92
N PRO A 81 32.38 -10.94 17.90
CA PRO A 81 31.93 -12.18 18.49
C PRO A 81 31.53 -12.02 19.96
N GLN A 82 30.25 -12.26 20.26
CA GLN A 82 29.68 -12.06 21.59
C GLN A 82 29.77 -13.35 22.40
N ASP A 83 30.83 -13.52 23.16
CA ASP A 83 30.99 -14.64 24.11
C ASP A 83 30.49 -14.20 25.51
N ILE A 84 29.18 -14.30 25.72
CA ILE A 84 28.52 -13.92 26.96
C ILE A 84 27.76 -15.11 27.51
N GLY A 85 28.17 -15.60 28.68
CA GLY A 85 27.47 -16.68 29.37
C GLY A 85 27.43 -18.01 28.64
N GLY A 86 28.47 -18.33 27.89
CA GLY A 86 28.57 -19.59 27.13
C GLY A 86 27.70 -19.65 25.88
N LYS A 87 27.24 -18.49 25.39
CA LYS A 87 26.48 -18.37 24.14
C LYS A 87 27.40 -18.67 22.95
N PRO A 88 26.99 -19.54 21.98
CA PRO A 88 27.83 -19.83 20.83
C PRO A 88 27.98 -18.61 19.94
N ASN A 89 29.21 -18.05 19.89
CA ASN A 89 29.53 -16.86 19.11
C ASN A 89 30.16 -17.12 17.74
N PHE A 90 30.28 -18.38 17.37
CA PHE A 90 30.95 -18.84 16.15
C PHE A 90 29.99 -19.42 15.10
N SER A 91 28.70 -19.52 15.44
CA SER A 91 27.69 -20.10 14.56
C SER A 91 26.41 -19.29 14.59
N TRP A 92 26.02 -18.77 13.43
CA TRP A 92 24.74 -18.08 13.27
C TRP A 92 23.55 -19.00 13.55
N VAL A 93 23.63 -20.26 13.12
CA VAL A 93 22.53 -21.23 13.28
C VAL A 93 22.27 -21.57 14.75
N GLU A 94 23.32 -21.73 15.54
CA GLU A 94 23.18 -22.00 16.98
C GLU A 94 22.65 -20.78 17.76
N ASN A 95 22.90 -19.55 17.26
CA ASN A 95 22.35 -18.33 17.82
C ASN A 95 20.97 -17.98 17.25
N MET A 96 20.48 -18.68 16.23
CA MET A 96 19.22 -18.36 15.54
C MET A 96 18.03 -18.13 16.47
N PRO A 97 17.80 -18.90 17.55
CA PRO A 97 16.69 -18.63 18.47
C PRO A 97 16.70 -17.22 19.07
N ALA A 98 17.89 -16.65 19.30
CA ALA A 98 18.04 -15.28 19.80
C ALA A 98 17.82 -14.23 18.68
N PHE A 99 18.03 -14.59 17.42
CA PHE A 99 17.89 -13.69 16.28
C PHE A 99 16.49 -13.68 15.68
N VAL A 100 15.65 -14.69 15.97
CA VAL A 100 14.27 -14.76 15.46
C VAL A 100 13.46 -13.47 15.73
N PRO A 101 13.47 -12.89 16.94
CA PRO A 101 12.75 -11.63 17.18
C PRO A 101 13.24 -10.48 16.28
N ILE A 102 14.56 -10.36 16.09
CA ILE A 102 15.17 -9.32 15.25
C ILE A 102 14.80 -9.52 13.77
N MET A 103 14.83 -10.78 13.31
CA MET A 103 14.43 -11.13 11.95
C MET A 103 12.96 -10.80 11.69
N PHE A 104 12.09 -11.12 12.64
CA PHE A 104 10.67 -10.78 12.56
C PHE A 104 10.45 -9.26 12.53
N GLU A 105 11.07 -8.54 13.45
CA GLU A 105 10.93 -7.09 13.57
C GLU A 105 11.36 -6.37 12.30
N LEU A 106 12.54 -6.68 11.76
CA LEU A 106 13.04 -6.08 10.53
C LEU A 106 12.22 -6.47 9.30
N THR A 107 11.73 -7.70 9.25
CA THR A 107 10.82 -8.14 8.18
C THR A 107 9.56 -7.27 8.15
N VAL A 108 8.90 -7.12 9.29
CA VAL A 108 7.68 -6.30 9.41
C VAL A 108 7.98 -4.82 9.19
N PHE A 109 9.07 -4.32 9.74
CA PHE A 109 9.49 -2.93 9.58
C PHE A 109 9.66 -2.55 8.10
N PHE A 110 10.44 -3.31 7.35
CA PHE A 110 10.65 -3.05 5.92
C PHE A 110 9.36 -3.24 5.12
N ALA A 111 8.60 -4.31 5.37
CA ALA A 111 7.33 -4.55 4.69
C ALA A 111 6.37 -3.37 4.87
N ALA A 112 6.14 -2.94 6.10
CA ALA A 112 5.18 -1.88 6.41
C ALA A 112 5.63 -0.51 5.88
N HIS A 113 6.85 -0.07 6.21
CA HIS A 113 7.30 1.27 5.86
C HIS A 113 7.50 1.45 4.35
N LEU A 114 8.15 0.50 3.69
CA LEU A 114 8.35 0.60 2.24
C LEU A 114 7.05 0.43 1.46
N MET A 115 6.10 -0.35 1.96
CA MET A 115 4.75 -0.41 1.37
C MET A 115 4.03 0.94 1.52
N CYS A 116 4.06 1.57 2.70
CA CYS A 116 3.48 2.91 2.92
C CYS A 116 4.11 3.95 1.99
N ILE A 117 5.43 3.97 1.88
CA ILE A 117 6.14 4.88 0.97
C ILE A 117 5.71 4.62 -0.48
N THR A 118 5.66 3.37 -0.91
CA THR A 118 5.21 2.99 -2.25
C THR A 118 3.77 3.41 -2.50
N PHE A 119 2.89 3.25 -1.51
CA PHE A 119 1.51 3.71 -1.58
C PHE A 119 1.43 5.23 -1.77
N PHE A 120 2.13 6.01 -0.95
CA PHE A 120 2.14 7.47 -1.07
C PHE A 120 2.70 7.94 -2.41
N MET A 121 3.80 7.32 -2.88
CA MET A 121 4.37 7.63 -4.19
C MET A 121 3.39 7.32 -5.32
N ARG A 122 2.75 6.17 -5.28
CA ARG A 122 1.79 5.74 -6.31
C ARG A 122 0.52 6.58 -6.32
N SER A 123 0.02 6.93 -5.14
CA SER A 123 -1.16 7.78 -4.96
C SER A 123 -0.84 9.26 -5.10
N ARG A 124 0.43 9.62 -5.38
CA ARG A 124 0.90 11.02 -5.50
C ARG A 124 0.56 11.87 -4.28
N LEU A 125 0.56 11.26 -3.10
CA LEU A 125 0.31 11.93 -1.83
C LEU A 125 1.64 12.41 -1.23
N TRP A 126 1.84 13.71 -1.22
CA TRP A 126 3.02 14.34 -0.64
C TRP A 126 2.61 15.36 0.43
N PRO A 127 3.45 15.59 1.43
CA PRO A 127 3.23 16.71 2.35
C PRO A 127 3.08 18.03 1.56
N PHE A 128 2.10 18.82 1.94
CA PHE A 128 1.79 20.13 1.32
C PHE A 128 1.24 20.08 -0.11
N LYS A 129 0.86 18.93 -0.63
CA LYS A 129 0.15 18.84 -1.90
C LYS A 129 -1.29 19.37 -1.73
N GLU A 130 -1.74 20.20 -2.66
CA GLU A 130 -3.13 20.61 -2.73
C GLU A 130 -4.03 19.41 -3.05
N ALA A 131 -5.23 19.42 -2.48
CA ALA A 131 -6.20 18.36 -2.73
C ALA A 131 -6.68 18.43 -4.19
N GLU A 132 -6.66 17.30 -4.87
CA GLU A 132 -7.19 17.16 -6.25
C GLU A 132 -8.70 16.91 -6.27
N ASN A 133 -9.34 16.90 -5.09
CA ASN A 133 -10.77 16.68 -4.98
C ASN A 133 -11.55 17.88 -5.58
N PRO A 134 -12.37 17.66 -6.62
CA PRO A 134 -13.08 18.72 -7.31
C PRO A 134 -14.19 19.37 -6.46
N ASP A 135 -14.74 18.68 -5.47
CA ASP A 135 -15.80 19.19 -4.59
C ASP A 135 -15.68 18.61 -3.18
N VAL A 136 -15.79 19.45 -2.17
CA VAL A 136 -15.69 19.08 -0.74
C VAL A 136 -16.80 18.11 -0.32
N ARG A 137 -17.98 18.17 -0.93
CA ARG A 137 -19.13 17.28 -0.63
C ARG A 137 -18.83 15.80 -0.87
N THR A 138 -17.86 15.49 -1.71
CA THR A 138 -17.45 14.10 -1.95
C THR A 138 -16.71 13.46 -0.78
N THR A 139 -16.38 14.24 0.25
CA THR A 139 -15.82 13.75 1.52
C THR A 139 -16.87 13.63 2.62
N ASP A 140 -18.11 14.03 2.36
CA ASP A 140 -19.20 14.06 3.34
C ASP A 140 -20.33 13.08 2.94
N ASP A 141 -21.17 13.45 1.99
CA ASP A 141 -22.40 12.70 1.67
C ASP A 141 -22.67 12.51 0.16
N HIS A 142 -21.83 13.05 -0.72
CA HIS A 142 -22.05 12.99 -2.16
C HIS A 142 -21.03 12.15 -2.88
N PHE A 143 -21.50 11.46 -3.91
CA PHE A 143 -20.70 10.71 -4.87
C PHE A 143 -20.55 11.54 -6.16
N LEU A 144 -19.39 11.55 -6.77
CA LEU A 144 -19.10 12.29 -7.99
C LEU A 144 -18.49 11.35 -9.05
N MET A 145 -19.01 11.43 -10.27
CA MET A 145 -18.47 10.75 -11.45
C MET A 145 -18.16 11.76 -12.54
#